data_bdb1bafe67592939aa3d253fce547362
#
_entry.id   bdb1bafe67592939aa3d253fce547362
#
_cell.length_a   1.000
_cell.length_b   1.000
_cell.length_c   1.000
_cell.angle_alpha   90.00
_cell.angle_beta   90.00
_cell.angle_gamma   90.00
#
_symmetry.space_group_name_H-M   'P 1'
#
loop_
_entity.id
_entity.type
_entity.pdbx_description
1 polymer ?
#
loop_
_entity_poly.entity_id
_entity_poly.type
_entity_poly.pdbx_seq_one_letter_code
_entity_poly.pdbx_strand_id
1 'polypeptide(L)'
;MTSIFASQAAADGLPTVGRVERLHPDIDALISPNATIEVLAKGFKWSEGPVWIPDGDGGLPSQSLLFSDIPNNRIHCWNSQSGLSVFLEPAGFTGPASYGKERGSNGLALDTEGRLLCCEHGDRRISVLEKNGGKRTLADAWDGKRFNSPNDLAVHASGAIYFTDPPYGLPDGFDDARREIDFCGVFRVQPNGTVDLLCETMTRPNGIAFSPDQKKLYVAQSDPDEPILKVFNVGDNGMLDAGKTFFDARNLSAKRKGNPDGLAVDTKGNLFATGPGGVLVIAADGTHLGTILTGQKTANCCFGEDGRSLFMTADMHLCRIRLTTSGW
;
A
#
# COMPACT_ATOMS: atom_id res chain seq x y z
N MET A 1 -2.66 0.45 50.36
CA MET A 1 -1.72 -0.55 49.82
C MET A 1 -1.88 -0.51 48.32
N THR A 2 -1.04 0.27 47.67
CA THR A 2 -1.07 0.51 46.22
C THR A 2 -0.11 -0.44 45.56
N SER A 3 -0.61 -1.46 44.86
CA SER A 3 0.21 -2.43 44.11
C SER A 3 0.74 -1.78 42.85
N ILE A 4 2.03 -1.53 42.82
CA ILE A 4 2.78 -1.12 41.64
C ILE A 4 3.08 -2.39 40.85
N PHE A 5 2.31 -2.67 39.80
CA PHE A 5 2.74 -3.59 38.75
C PHE A 5 3.69 -2.84 37.79
N ALA A 6 4.97 -2.87 38.10
CA ALA A 6 6.01 -2.58 37.14
C ALA A 6 6.00 -3.71 36.11
N SER A 7 5.59 -3.41 34.88
CA SER A 7 5.78 -4.27 33.74
C SER A 7 7.28 -4.45 33.54
N GLN A 8 7.81 -5.64 33.83
CA GLN A 8 9.12 -6.06 33.37
C GLN A 8 9.06 -6.12 31.82
N ALA A 9 9.61 -5.10 31.17
CA ALA A 9 9.89 -5.15 29.74
C ALA A 9 10.89 -6.28 29.51
N ALA A 10 10.46 -7.29 28.77
CA ALA A 10 11.24 -8.47 28.47
C ALA A 10 12.52 -8.09 27.71
N ALA A 11 13.63 -8.70 28.13
CA ALA A 11 14.91 -8.71 27.42
C ALA A 11 14.90 -9.64 26.18
N ASP A 12 13.72 -10.14 25.78
CA ASP A 12 13.54 -10.96 24.61
C ASP A 12 13.08 -10.05 23.44
N GLY A 13 13.85 -10.09 22.33
CA GLY A 13 13.57 -9.32 21.12
C GLY A 13 12.15 -9.58 20.56
N LEU A 14 11.68 -8.75 19.64
CA LEU A 14 10.37 -8.93 18.99
C LEU A 14 10.26 -10.33 18.36
N PRO A 15 9.06 -10.96 18.36
CA PRO A 15 8.85 -12.21 17.67
C PRO A 15 9.22 -12.10 16.19
N THR A 16 9.85 -13.13 15.64
CA THR A 16 10.24 -13.17 14.23
C THR A 16 9.47 -14.22 13.47
N VAL A 17 9.29 -13.99 12.16
CA VAL A 17 8.60 -14.91 11.26
C VAL A 17 9.37 -15.06 9.95
N GLY A 18 9.10 -16.13 9.23
CA GLY A 18 9.55 -16.30 7.85
C GLY A 18 11.07 -16.29 7.67
N ARG A 19 11.51 -15.90 6.50
CA ARG A 19 12.93 -15.78 6.10
C ARG A 19 13.09 -14.97 4.83
N VAL A 20 14.32 -14.56 4.48
CA VAL A 20 14.67 -14.01 3.18
C VAL A 20 15.19 -15.13 2.28
N GLU A 21 14.51 -15.36 1.16
CA GLU A 21 15.00 -16.20 0.08
C GLU A 21 15.94 -15.39 -0.82
N ARG A 22 17.11 -15.91 -1.09
CA ARG A 22 18.17 -15.25 -1.86
C ARG A 22 18.36 -15.99 -3.18
N LEU A 23 18.03 -15.36 -4.30
CA LEU A 23 18.09 -15.94 -5.63
C LEU A 23 19.24 -15.37 -6.47
N HIS A 24 19.69 -14.16 -6.11
CA HIS A 24 20.78 -13.45 -6.78
C HIS A 24 21.70 -12.81 -5.72
N PRO A 25 23.04 -12.78 -5.92
CA PRO A 25 23.98 -12.22 -4.94
C PRO A 25 23.73 -10.74 -4.61
N ASP A 26 23.20 -9.96 -5.55
CA ASP A 26 22.95 -8.53 -5.34
C ASP A 26 21.89 -8.24 -4.25
N ILE A 27 21.11 -9.24 -3.84
CA ILE A 27 20.18 -9.06 -2.70
C ILE A 27 20.92 -8.71 -1.42
N ASP A 28 22.17 -9.15 -1.25
CA ASP A 28 22.98 -8.88 -0.04
C ASP A 28 23.34 -7.39 0.10
N ALA A 29 23.33 -6.66 -1.02
CA ALA A 29 23.49 -5.20 -1.03
C ALA A 29 22.22 -4.46 -0.58
N LEU A 30 21.06 -5.12 -0.55
CA LEU A 30 19.77 -4.55 -0.17
C LEU A 30 19.30 -5.05 1.20
N ILE A 31 19.61 -6.31 1.54
CA ILE A 31 19.13 -6.98 2.76
C ILE A 31 20.30 -7.75 3.37
N SER A 32 20.72 -7.35 4.56
CA SER A 32 21.79 -8.07 5.30
C SER A 32 21.50 -9.57 5.39
N PRO A 33 22.51 -10.46 5.28
CA PRO A 33 22.34 -11.90 5.48
C PRO A 33 21.68 -12.27 6.83
N ASN A 34 21.88 -11.46 7.85
CA ASN A 34 21.37 -11.68 9.22
C ASN A 34 20.04 -10.93 9.49
N ALA A 35 19.44 -10.27 8.49
CA ALA A 35 18.19 -9.56 8.68
C ALA A 35 17.05 -10.52 9.02
N THR A 36 16.25 -10.18 10.00
CA THR A 36 15.09 -10.93 10.48
C THR A 36 13.81 -10.16 10.23
N ILE A 37 12.71 -10.87 10.02
CA ILE A 37 11.39 -10.27 9.86
C ILE A 37 10.73 -10.25 11.22
N GLU A 38 10.56 -9.06 11.79
CA GLU A 38 9.96 -8.84 13.11
C GLU A 38 8.43 -8.71 12.97
N VAL A 39 7.70 -9.25 13.94
CA VAL A 39 6.24 -9.03 14.08
C VAL A 39 6.03 -7.93 15.11
N LEU A 40 5.55 -6.77 14.65
CA LEU A 40 5.32 -5.59 15.47
C LEU A 40 3.96 -5.58 16.15
N ALA A 41 2.94 -6.08 15.44
CA ALA A 41 1.56 -6.18 15.93
C ALA A 41 0.80 -7.27 15.17
N LYS A 42 -0.32 -7.71 15.75
CA LYS A 42 -1.20 -8.73 15.17
C LYS A 42 -2.65 -8.55 15.62
N GLY A 43 -3.57 -9.23 14.93
CA GLY A 43 -4.99 -9.27 15.29
C GLY A 43 -5.87 -8.46 14.35
N PHE A 44 -5.37 -8.09 13.18
CA PHE A 44 -6.13 -7.43 12.12
C PHE A 44 -6.97 -8.46 11.36
N LYS A 45 -7.99 -7.98 10.63
CA LYS A 45 -8.73 -8.85 9.71
C LYS A 45 -8.10 -8.90 8.33
N TRP A 46 -7.63 -7.75 7.84
CA TRP A 46 -6.85 -7.58 6.62
C TRP A 46 -6.14 -6.26 6.66
N SER A 47 -4.84 -6.29 6.99
CA SER A 47 -4.02 -5.08 7.08
C SER A 47 -3.51 -4.65 5.71
N GLU A 48 -3.57 -3.33 5.42
CA GLU A 48 -3.30 -2.72 4.13
C GLU A 48 -2.77 -1.30 4.21
N GLY A 49 -2.36 -0.76 3.08
CA GLY A 49 -2.08 0.64 2.81
C GLY A 49 -1.19 1.33 3.84
N PRO A 50 0.00 0.80 4.14
CA PRO A 50 0.86 1.40 5.14
C PRO A 50 1.50 2.69 4.63
N VAL A 51 1.55 3.71 5.49
CA VAL A 51 2.28 4.96 5.25
C VAL A 51 3.05 5.39 6.49
N TRP A 52 4.30 5.79 6.31
CA TRP A 52 5.12 6.33 7.40
C TRP A 52 4.91 7.84 7.53
N ILE A 53 4.71 8.31 8.76
CA ILE A 53 4.58 9.72 9.11
C ILE A 53 5.87 10.16 9.79
N PRO A 54 6.79 10.84 9.09
CA PRO A 54 8.06 11.26 9.68
C PRO A 54 7.88 12.38 10.69
N ASP A 55 7.11 13.42 10.33
CA ASP A 55 6.86 14.59 11.15
C ASP A 55 5.36 14.77 11.31
N GLY A 56 4.88 14.67 12.54
CA GLY A 56 3.47 14.84 12.82
C GLY A 56 3.08 16.32 12.74
N ASP A 57 2.08 16.64 11.92
CA ASP A 57 1.43 17.96 11.84
C ASP A 57 -0.07 17.79 11.60
N GLY A 58 -0.86 18.76 12.02
CA GLY A 58 -2.30 18.76 11.76
C GLY A 58 -3.07 17.56 12.34
N GLY A 59 -2.61 17.02 13.48
CA GLY A 59 -3.22 15.86 14.13
C GLY A 59 -2.66 14.51 13.69
N LEU A 60 -1.72 14.47 12.75
CA LEU A 60 -1.00 13.23 12.42
C LEU A 60 0.07 12.93 13.48
N PRO A 61 0.23 11.66 13.88
CA PRO A 61 1.23 11.23 14.86
C PRO A 61 2.63 11.24 14.23
N SER A 62 3.63 11.86 14.89
CA SER A 62 5.02 11.87 14.46
C SER A 62 5.69 10.51 14.64
N GLN A 63 6.68 10.17 13.79
CA GLN A 63 7.49 8.95 13.85
C GLN A 63 6.64 7.69 14.02
N SER A 64 5.60 7.59 13.20
CA SER A 64 4.58 6.56 13.32
C SER A 64 4.21 5.98 11.97
N LEU A 65 3.79 4.72 11.98
CA LEU A 65 3.19 4.06 10.83
C LEU A 65 1.67 4.12 10.95
N LEU A 66 1.00 4.65 9.94
CA LEU A 66 -0.43 4.47 9.77
C LEU A 66 -0.69 3.34 8.77
N PHE A 67 -1.71 2.54 8.97
CA PHE A 67 -2.13 1.49 8.05
C PHE A 67 -3.61 1.15 8.24
N SER A 68 -4.25 0.69 7.20
CA SER A 68 -5.66 0.32 7.17
C SER A 68 -5.90 -1.10 7.69
N ASP A 69 -6.99 -1.32 8.41
CA ASP A 69 -7.64 -2.62 8.61
C ASP A 69 -9.01 -2.54 7.94
N ILE A 70 -9.04 -2.89 6.66
CA ILE A 70 -10.14 -2.60 5.74
C ILE A 70 -11.48 -3.16 6.24
N PRO A 71 -11.59 -4.46 6.63
CA PRO A 71 -12.87 -5.01 7.06
C PRO A 71 -13.40 -4.39 8.35
N ASN A 72 -12.49 -3.93 9.23
CA ASN A 72 -12.84 -3.28 10.47
C ASN A 72 -13.14 -1.79 10.31
N ASN A 73 -12.94 -1.21 9.10
CA ASN A 73 -13.16 0.20 8.81
C ASN A 73 -12.31 1.12 9.70
N ARG A 74 -11.04 0.76 9.89
CA ARG A 74 -10.11 1.45 10.82
C ARG A 74 -8.80 1.78 10.12
N ILE A 75 -8.21 2.90 10.53
CA ILE A 75 -6.79 3.18 10.39
C ILE A 75 -6.15 2.99 11.75
N HIS A 76 -5.14 2.15 11.80
CA HIS A 76 -4.31 1.96 12.98
C HIS A 76 -3.07 2.85 12.93
N CYS A 77 -2.56 3.17 14.10
CA CYS A 77 -1.25 3.81 14.31
C CYS A 77 -0.37 2.85 15.09
N TRP A 78 0.81 2.60 14.56
CA TRP A 78 1.87 1.93 15.29
C TRP A 78 3.05 2.89 15.51
N ASN A 79 3.57 2.90 16.74
CA ASN A 79 4.73 3.68 17.12
C ASN A 79 5.65 2.82 18.01
N SER A 80 6.96 2.90 17.82
CA SER A 80 7.92 2.06 18.57
C SER A 80 7.91 2.31 20.07
N GLN A 81 7.45 3.47 20.54
CA GLN A 81 7.41 3.83 21.95
C GLN A 81 6.05 3.52 22.58
N SER A 82 4.95 3.82 21.88
CA SER A 82 3.59 3.69 22.41
C SER A 82 2.85 2.44 21.95
N GLY A 83 3.43 1.68 21.01
CA GLY A 83 2.82 0.48 20.46
C GLY A 83 1.66 0.76 19.48
N LEU A 84 0.68 -0.13 19.45
CA LEU A 84 -0.48 -0.09 18.56
C LEU A 84 -1.66 0.67 19.18
N SER A 85 -2.30 1.52 18.38
CA SER A 85 -3.55 2.21 18.73
C SER A 85 -4.45 2.35 17.49
N VAL A 86 -5.71 2.74 17.69
CA VAL A 86 -6.59 3.15 16.60
C VAL A 86 -6.41 4.65 16.38
N PHE A 87 -6.13 5.03 15.12
CA PHE A 87 -5.98 6.43 14.72
C PHE A 87 -7.30 7.03 14.23
N LEU A 88 -8.05 6.29 13.39
CA LEU A 88 -9.31 6.79 12.82
C LEU A 88 -10.33 5.65 12.68
N GLU A 89 -11.57 5.90 13.11
CA GLU A 89 -12.73 5.05 12.93
C GLU A 89 -14.00 5.90 12.93
N PRO A 90 -14.86 5.86 11.88
CA PRO A 90 -14.74 5.07 10.66
C PRO A 90 -13.68 5.62 9.70
N ALA A 91 -13.02 4.73 8.91
CA ALA A 91 -11.90 5.10 8.05
C ALA A 91 -12.28 5.29 6.58
N GLY A 92 -13.23 4.52 6.04
CA GLY A 92 -13.55 4.54 4.61
C GLY A 92 -15.01 4.29 4.25
N PHE A 93 -15.87 4.03 5.26
CA PHE A 93 -17.31 3.97 5.08
C PHE A 93 -18.00 4.72 6.23
N THR A 94 -18.72 5.77 5.87
CA THR A 94 -19.40 6.67 6.83
C THR A 94 -20.92 6.50 6.85
N GLY A 95 -21.45 5.63 5.98
CA GLY A 95 -22.90 5.35 5.91
C GLY A 95 -23.44 4.59 7.12
N PRO A 96 -24.74 4.74 7.44
CA PRO A 96 -25.38 4.10 8.59
C PRO A 96 -25.74 2.63 8.36
N ALA A 97 -25.75 2.18 7.11
CA ALA A 97 -26.17 0.82 6.74
C ALA A 97 -25.00 -0.18 6.80
N SER A 98 -25.34 -1.47 6.81
CA SER A 98 -24.34 -2.51 6.55
C SER A 98 -23.81 -2.38 5.13
N TYR A 99 -22.49 -2.55 4.98
CA TYR A 99 -21.80 -2.53 3.70
C TYR A 99 -20.96 -3.79 3.57
N GLY A 100 -20.31 -3.98 2.42
CA GLY A 100 -19.51 -5.16 2.11
C GLY A 100 -18.41 -5.50 3.10
N LYS A 101 -17.64 -6.52 2.80
CA LYS A 101 -16.59 -7.05 3.69
C LYS A 101 -15.39 -6.11 3.79
N GLU A 102 -15.08 -5.38 2.71
CA GLU A 102 -13.91 -4.50 2.59
C GLU A 102 -14.36 -3.03 2.48
N ARG A 103 -14.95 -2.50 3.55
CA ARG A 103 -15.59 -1.18 3.55
C ARG A 103 -14.69 -0.01 4.01
N GLY A 104 -13.53 -0.31 4.58
CA GLY A 104 -12.65 0.69 5.18
C GLY A 104 -11.86 1.49 4.13
N SER A 105 -10.92 2.28 4.62
CA SER A 105 -9.83 2.77 3.77
C SER A 105 -8.92 1.61 3.35
N ASN A 106 -8.23 1.77 2.21
CA ASN A 106 -7.20 0.87 1.75
C ASN A 106 -5.87 1.65 1.66
N GLY A 107 -5.38 2.01 0.49
CA GLY A 107 -4.15 2.75 0.31
C GLY A 107 -4.14 4.09 1.05
N LEU A 108 -3.03 4.39 1.71
CA LEU A 108 -2.76 5.65 2.38
C LEU A 108 -1.47 6.27 1.82
N ALA A 109 -1.42 7.59 1.70
CA ALA A 109 -0.21 8.33 1.35
C ALA A 109 -0.21 9.71 2.00
N LEU A 110 0.93 10.40 2.00
CA LEU A 110 0.99 11.83 2.29
C LEU A 110 0.97 12.61 0.98
N ASP A 111 0.21 13.71 0.95
CA ASP A 111 0.32 14.66 -0.14
C ASP A 111 1.55 15.56 0.01
N THR A 112 1.78 16.45 -0.94
CA THR A 112 2.93 17.39 -0.93
C THR A 112 2.88 18.42 0.20
N GLU A 113 1.76 18.53 0.93
CA GLU A 113 1.59 19.39 2.10
C GLU A 113 1.67 18.58 3.42
N GLY A 114 1.97 17.26 3.33
CA GLY A 114 2.06 16.34 4.48
C GLY A 114 0.70 15.93 5.05
N ARG A 115 -0.43 16.12 4.32
CA ARG A 115 -1.75 15.68 4.75
C ARG A 115 -2.00 14.24 4.35
N LEU A 116 -2.75 13.50 5.16
CA LEU A 116 -3.09 12.10 4.88
C LEU A 116 -4.15 12.00 3.78
N LEU A 117 -3.79 11.30 2.71
CA LEU A 117 -4.70 10.85 1.65
C LEU A 117 -5.18 9.43 1.94
N CYS A 118 -6.44 9.15 1.60
CA CYS A 118 -7.04 7.82 1.76
C CYS A 118 -7.77 7.41 0.48
N CYS A 119 -7.51 6.19 0.01
CA CYS A 119 -8.42 5.46 -0.86
C CYS A 119 -9.54 4.86 0.00
N GLU A 120 -10.77 5.26 -0.22
CA GLU A 120 -11.92 4.82 0.59
C GLU A 120 -12.80 3.87 -0.23
N HIS A 121 -12.81 2.60 0.17
CA HIS A 121 -13.60 1.58 -0.50
C HIS A 121 -15.11 1.83 -0.37
N GLY A 122 -15.59 2.02 0.87
CA GLY A 122 -17.02 2.14 1.13
C GLY A 122 -17.64 3.45 0.65
N ASP A 123 -16.96 4.56 0.86
CA ASP A 123 -17.41 5.88 0.37
C ASP A 123 -17.03 6.11 -1.11
N ARG A 124 -16.23 5.20 -1.72
CA ARG A 124 -15.87 5.15 -3.16
C ARG A 124 -15.23 6.47 -3.62
N ARG A 125 -14.17 6.90 -2.93
CA ARG A 125 -13.53 8.20 -3.18
C ARG A 125 -12.04 8.22 -2.81
N ILE A 126 -11.34 9.21 -3.33
CA ILE A 126 -10.09 9.70 -2.78
C ILE A 126 -10.41 10.86 -1.84
N SER A 127 -9.95 10.77 -0.59
CA SER A 127 -10.14 11.82 0.40
C SER A 127 -8.83 12.33 0.99
N VAL A 128 -8.84 13.53 1.55
CA VAL A 128 -7.75 14.11 2.34
C VAL A 128 -8.23 14.39 3.75
N LEU A 129 -7.41 14.05 4.74
CA LEU A 129 -7.61 14.48 6.13
C LEU A 129 -7.01 15.87 6.29
N GLU A 130 -7.87 16.84 6.51
CA GLU A 130 -7.48 18.23 6.72
C GLU A 130 -6.92 18.45 8.13
N LYS A 131 -6.05 19.43 8.30
CA LYS A 131 -5.41 19.75 9.59
C LYS A 131 -6.40 20.05 10.73
N ASN A 132 -7.63 20.41 10.42
CA ASN A 132 -8.71 20.61 11.40
C ASN A 132 -9.42 19.31 11.81
N GLY A 133 -8.97 18.15 11.30
CA GLY A 133 -9.54 16.83 11.60
C GLY A 133 -10.72 16.41 10.72
N GLY A 134 -11.20 17.28 9.82
CA GLY A 134 -12.25 16.93 8.85
C GLY A 134 -11.69 16.17 7.64
N LYS A 135 -12.48 15.23 7.09
CA LYS A 135 -12.16 14.60 5.80
C LYS A 135 -12.88 15.32 4.67
N ARG A 136 -12.14 15.63 3.61
CA ARG A 136 -12.69 16.24 2.39
C ARG A 136 -12.47 15.33 1.20
N THR A 137 -13.51 15.16 0.36
CA THR A 137 -13.41 14.46 -0.91
C THR A 137 -12.56 15.26 -1.90
N LEU A 138 -11.58 14.61 -2.50
CA LEU A 138 -10.79 15.15 -3.62
C LEU A 138 -11.40 14.73 -4.96
N ALA A 139 -11.78 13.46 -5.07
CA ALA A 139 -12.47 12.92 -6.24
C ALA A 139 -13.28 11.67 -5.84
N ASP A 140 -14.45 11.50 -6.45
CA ASP A 140 -15.34 10.34 -6.25
C ASP A 140 -15.98 9.83 -7.57
N ALA A 141 -15.68 10.51 -8.69
CA ALA A 141 -16.22 10.19 -9.99
C ALA A 141 -15.25 10.56 -11.13
N TRP A 142 -15.43 9.88 -12.26
CA TRP A 142 -14.84 10.20 -13.55
C TRP A 142 -15.93 10.14 -14.62
N ASP A 143 -15.97 11.15 -15.50
CA ASP A 143 -16.98 11.28 -16.58
C ASP A 143 -18.44 11.11 -16.10
N GLY A 144 -18.75 11.67 -14.92
CA GLY A 144 -20.06 11.60 -14.28
C GLY A 144 -20.41 10.24 -13.65
N LYS A 145 -19.52 9.25 -13.69
CA LYS A 145 -19.68 7.91 -13.12
C LYS A 145 -18.85 7.77 -11.84
N ARG A 146 -19.43 7.22 -10.81
CA ARG A 146 -18.72 6.97 -9.55
C ARG A 146 -17.62 5.92 -9.73
N PHE A 147 -16.49 6.12 -9.06
CA PHE A 147 -15.42 5.12 -8.99
C PHE A 147 -15.94 3.76 -8.47
N ASN A 148 -15.25 2.70 -8.83
CA ASN A 148 -15.54 1.36 -8.29
C ASN A 148 -15.26 1.31 -6.79
N SER A 149 -14.00 1.27 -6.41
CA SER A 149 -13.53 1.41 -5.03
C SER A 149 -12.03 1.70 -5.05
N PRO A 150 -11.60 2.97 -5.05
CA PRO A 150 -10.19 3.35 -5.10
C PRO A 150 -9.36 2.54 -4.13
N ASN A 151 -8.28 1.91 -4.63
CA ASN A 151 -7.55 0.88 -3.90
C ASN A 151 -6.20 1.39 -3.36
N ASP A 152 -5.26 1.77 -4.23
CA ASP A 152 -3.94 2.27 -3.82
C ASP A 152 -3.59 3.55 -4.59
N LEU A 153 -2.63 4.34 -4.06
CA LEU A 153 -2.32 5.65 -4.62
C LEU A 153 -0.84 6.01 -4.49
N ALA A 154 -0.36 6.80 -5.44
CA ALA A 154 0.96 7.41 -5.45
C ALA A 154 0.87 8.90 -5.76
N VAL A 155 1.65 9.72 -5.05
CA VAL A 155 1.66 11.17 -5.22
C VAL A 155 2.85 11.59 -6.06
N HIS A 156 2.59 12.32 -7.13
CA HIS A 156 3.62 12.92 -7.97
C HIS A 156 4.09 14.27 -7.38
N ALA A 157 5.33 14.68 -7.63
CA ALA A 157 5.90 15.94 -7.14
C ALA A 157 5.11 17.20 -7.59
N SER A 158 4.34 17.10 -8.67
CA SER A 158 3.40 18.15 -9.09
C SER A 158 2.18 18.31 -8.19
N GLY A 159 1.97 17.42 -7.19
CA GLY A 159 0.77 17.34 -6.38
C GLY A 159 -0.36 16.51 -7.01
N ALA A 160 -0.16 15.95 -8.20
CA ALA A 160 -1.13 15.04 -8.81
C ALA A 160 -1.14 13.67 -8.11
N ILE A 161 -2.32 13.08 -7.94
CA ILE A 161 -2.54 11.80 -7.25
C ILE A 161 -2.90 10.76 -8.30
N TYR A 162 -2.08 9.72 -8.45
CA TYR A 162 -2.36 8.56 -9.31
C TYR A 162 -2.90 7.45 -8.45
N PHE A 163 -3.96 6.78 -8.90
CA PHE A 163 -4.60 5.73 -8.12
C PHE A 163 -5.22 4.65 -8.99
N THR A 164 -5.47 3.50 -8.39
CA THR A 164 -6.11 2.34 -9.00
C THR A 164 -7.53 2.18 -8.49
N ASP A 165 -8.45 1.67 -9.36
CA ASP A 165 -9.88 1.61 -9.05
C ASP A 165 -10.51 0.24 -9.40
N PRO A 166 -10.05 -0.86 -8.80
CA PRO A 166 -10.73 -2.15 -8.90
C PRO A 166 -11.96 -2.19 -7.97
N PRO A 167 -12.94 -3.09 -8.19
CA PRO A 167 -14.17 -3.12 -7.41
C PRO A 167 -14.12 -3.96 -6.12
N TYR A 168 -12.94 -4.12 -5.48
CA TYR A 168 -12.78 -4.97 -4.28
C TYR A 168 -13.61 -4.48 -3.09
N GLY A 169 -13.75 -3.16 -2.95
CA GLY A 169 -14.53 -2.55 -1.88
C GLY A 169 -16.05 -2.63 -2.07
N LEU A 170 -16.52 -3.00 -3.25
CA LEU A 170 -17.95 -3.20 -3.48
C LEU A 170 -18.41 -4.52 -2.86
N PRO A 171 -19.60 -4.60 -2.24
CA PRO A 171 -20.10 -5.80 -1.57
C PRO A 171 -20.09 -7.07 -2.41
N ASP A 172 -20.45 -6.98 -3.68
CA ASP A 172 -20.48 -8.11 -4.62
C ASP A 172 -19.30 -8.04 -5.63
N GLY A 173 -18.31 -7.15 -5.36
CA GLY A 173 -17.08 -7.03 -6.13
C GLY A 173 -17.33 -6.74 -7.62
N PHE A 174 -16.81 -7.61 -8.50
CA PHE A 174 -16.91 -7.46 -9.94
C PHE A 174 -18.34 -7.58 -10.47
N ASP A 175 -19.23 -8.24 -9.77
CA ASP A 175 -20.63 -8.46 -10.15
C ASP A 175 -21.59 -7.47 -9.46
N ASP A 176 -21.07 -6.49 -8.72
CA ASP A 176 -21.89 -5.54 -7.98
C ASP A 176 -22.68 -4.62 -8.91
N ALA A 177 -23.99 -4.59 -8.73
CA ALA A 177 -24.92 -3.78 -9.54
C ALA A 177 -24.72 -2.27 -9.38
N ARG A 178 -23.93 -1.82 -8.38
CA ARG A 178 -23.59 -0.40 -8.18
C ARG A 178 -22.39 0.06 -8.98
N ARG A 179 -21.73 -0.83 -9.74
CA ARG A 179 -20.67 -0.42 -10.65
C ARG A 179 -21.24 0.46 -11.74
N GLU A 180 -20.67 1.66 -11.89
CA GLU A 180 -21.00 2.61 -12.94
C GLU A 180 -19.92 2.64 -14.02
N ILE A 181 -18.65 2.34 -13.63
CA ILE A 181 -17.50 2.14 -14.52
C ILE A 181 -17.33 0.63 -14.72
N ASP A 182 -17.43 0.16 -15.94
CA ASP A 182 -17.43 -1.28 -16.30
C ASP A 182 -16.04 -1.89 -16.50
N PHE A 183 -14.98 -1.10 -16.35
CA PHE A 183 -13.58 -1.50 -16.35
C PHE A 183 -12.91 -1.20 -15.00
N CYS A 184 -11.67 -1.65 -14.82
CA CYS A 184 -10.83 -1.27 -13.70
C CYS A 184 -9.79 -0.26 -14.18
N GLY A 185 -9.88 0.98 -13.69
CA GLY A 185 -9.05 2.09 -14.18
C GLY A 185 -7.79 2.32 -13.37
N VAL A 186 -6.77 2.86 -14.04
CA VAL A 186 -5.74 3.68 -13.41
C VAL A 186 -6.07 5.13 -13.74
N PHE A 187 -6.24 5.95 -12.72
CA PHE A 187 -6.68 7.33 -12.84
C PHE A 187 -5.66 8.30 -12.24
N ARG A 188 -5.83 9.59 -12.56
CA ARG A 188 -5.08 10.69 -11.95
C ARG A 188 -6.04 11.80 -11.53
N VAL A 189 -5.93 12.26 -10.27
CA VAL A 189 -6.52 13.51 -9.82
C VAL A 189 -5.46 14.60 -9.96
N GLN A 190 -5.72 15.61 -10.78
CA GLN A 190 -4.85 16.79 -10.90
C GLN A 190 -5.03 17.74 -9.70
N PRO A 191 -4.05 18.62 -9.39
CA PRO A 191 -4.20 19.61 -8.31
C PRO A 191 -5.42 20.53 -8.43
N ASN A 192 -5.93 20.73 -9.65
CA ASN A 192 -7.15 21.52 -9.90
C ASN A 192 -8.46 20.71 -9.73
N GLY A 193 -8.37 19.43 -9.33
CA GLY A 193 -9.51 18.52 -9.14
C GLY A 193 -9.98 17.79 -10.41
N THR A 194 -9.38 18.05 -11.57
CA THR A 194 -9.70 17.28 -12.80
C THR A 194 -9.26 15.82 -12.63
N VAL A 195 -10.08 14.88 -13.08
CA VAL A 195 -9.78 13.45 -13.09
C VAL A 195 -9.53 12.98 -14.51
N ASP A 196 -8.35 12.40 -14.75
CA ASP A 196 -7.99 11.80 -16.03
C ASP A 196 -8.01 10.27 -15.90
N LEU A 197 -8.51 9.59 -16.93
CA LEU A 197 -8.29 8.17 -17.14
C LEU A 197 -6.92 7.97 -17.81
N LEU A 198 -6.08 7.14 -17.22
CA LEU A 198 -4.72 6.87 -17.71
C LEU A 198 -4.59 5.48 -18.34
N CYS A 199 -5.29 4.49 -17.81
CA CYS A 199 -5.28 3.10 -18.34
C CYS A 199 -6.58 2.40 -17.95
N GLU A 200 -7.20 1.70 -18.91
CA GLU A 200 -8.41 0.88 -18.72
C GLU A 200 -8.19 -0.59 -19.11
N THR A 201 -6.97 -0.96 -19.47
CA THR A 201 -6.67 -2.28 -20.04
C THR A 201 -6.20 -3.30 -19.00
N MET A 202 -6.03 -2.90 -17.74
CA MET A 202 -5.70 -3.80 -16.64
C MET A 202 -6.97 -4.38 -16.03
N THR A 203 -6.99 -5.68 -15.77
CA THR A 203 -8.17 -6.38 -15.26
C THR A 203 -8.36 -6.17 -13.75
N ARG A 204 -7.24 -6.09 -12.99
CA ARG A 204 -7.25 -5.90 -11.52
C ARG A 204 -6.05 -5.08 -11.08
N PRO A 205 -5.94 -3.79 -11.51
CA PRO A 205 -4.88 -2.92 -11.05
C PRO A 205 -4.98 -2.74 -9.53
N ASN A 206 -3.83 -2.76 -8.83
CA ASN A 206 -3.77 -2.72 -7.38
C ASN A 206 -2.67 -1.75 -6.92
N GLY A 207 -1.57 -2.23 -6.34
CA GLY A 207 -0.48 -1.38 -5.88
C GLY A 207 0.11 -0.50 -6.98
N ILE A 208 0.51 0.71 -6.62
CA ILE A 208 1.00 1.73 -7.55
C ILE A 208 2.15 2.53 -6.91
N ALA A 209 3.27 2.68 -7.63
CA ALA A 209 4.39 3.50 -7.16
C ALA A 209 5.20 4.09 -8.31
N PHE A 210 5.78 5.26 -8.09
CA PHE A 210 6.71 5.89 -9.03
C PHE A 210 8.15 5.37 -8.88
N SER A 211 8.92 5.46 -9.96
CA SER A 211 10.38 5.44 -9.89
C SER A 211 10.89 6.70 -9.16
N PRO A 212 12.14 6.69 -8.61
CA PRO A 212 12.68 7.85 -7.89
C PRO A 212 12.74 9.14 -8.72
N ASP A 213 12.93 9.04 -10.03
CA ASP A 213 12.90 10.18 -10.96
C ASP A 213 11.47 10.54 -11.45
N GLN A 214 10.47 9.79 -11.00
CA GLN A 214 9.05 9.91 -11.35
C GLN A 214 8.73 9.82 -12.86
N LYS A 215 9.68 9.33 -13.66
CA LYS A 215 9.48 9.11 -15.11
C LYS A 215 8.86 7.76 -15.44
N LYS A 216 8.74 6.88 -14.44
CA LYS A 216 8.06 5.59 -14.57
C LYS A 216 7.03 5.44 -13.48
N LEU A 217 5.92 4.79 -13.82
CA LEU A 217 4.89 4.35 -12.89
C LEU A 217 4.78 2.84 -12.95
N TYR A 218 4.93 2.18 -11.84
CA TYR A 218 4.71 0.74 -11.69
C TYR A 218 3.32 0.50 -11.14
N VAL A 219 2.60 -0.46 -11.74
CA VAL A 219 1.27 -0.87 -11.28
C VAL A 219 1.25 -2.40 -11.19
N ALA A 220 0.87 -2.90 -10.03
CA ALA A 220 0.65 -4.32 -9.81
C ALA A 220 -0.72 -4.74 -10.36
N GLN A 221 -0.82 -5.96 -10.90
CA GLN A 221 -2.07 -6.59 -11.29
C GLN A 221 -2.32 -7.84 -10.45
N SER A 222 -3.37 -7.82 -9.64
CA SER A 222 -3.73 -8.92 -8.73
C SER A 222 -4.56 -10.02 -9.41
N ASP A 223 -4.67 -9.99 -10.74
CA ASP A 223 -5.41 -11.02 -11.47
C ASP A 223 -4.67 -12.37 -11.37
N PRO A 224 -5.31 -13.43 -10.83
CA PRO A 224 -4.67 -14.74 -10.72
C PRO A 224 -4.35 -15.38 -12.07
N ASP A 225 -5.03 -14.99 -13.16
CA ASP A 225 -4.76 -15.48 -14.50
C ASP A 225 -3.62 -14.71 -15.19
N GLU A 226 -3.37 -13.47 -14.74
CA GLU A 226 -2.29 -12.62 -15.23
C GLU A 226 -1.61 -11.84 -14.10
N PRO A 227 -0.95 -12.50 -13.14
CA PRO A 227 -0.27 -11.85 -12.01
C PRO A 227 1.04 -11.21 -12.48
N ILE A 228 1.01 -9.93 -12.81
CA ILE A 228 2.16 -9.18 -13.34
C ILE A 228 2.38 -7.86 -12.59
N LEU A 229 3.58 -7.32 -12.72
CA LEU A 229 3.86 -5.90 -12.52
C LEU A 229 3.98 -5.25 -13.90
N LYS A 230 3.24 -4.18 -14.13
CA LYS A 230 3.31 -3.38 -15.36
C LYS A 230 4.08 -2.10 -15.09
N VAL A 231 4.86 -1.63 -16.07
CA VAL A 231 5.54 -0.33 -16.01
C VAL A 231 5.09 0.54 -17.17
N PHE A 232 4.82 1.79 -16.87
CA PHE A 232 4.45 2.84 -17.81
C PHE A 232 5.49 3.95 -17.79
N ASN A 233 5.77 4.57 -18.93
CA ASN A 233 6.47 5.85 -18.95
C ASN A 233 5.46 6.97 -18.66
N VAL A 234 5.88 7.91 -17.82
CA VAL A 234 5.12 9.11 -17.49
C VAL A 234 5.60 10.23 -18.41
N GLY A 235 4.72 10.73 -19.25
CA GLY A 235 5.01 11.86 -20.12
C GLY A 235 5.06 13.19 -19.36
N ASP A 236 5.61 14.23 -19.97
CA ASP A 236 5.70 15.59 -19.38
C ASP A 236 4.34 16.18 -19.00
N ASN A 237 3.28 15.74 -19.67
CA ASN A 237 1.89 16.10 -19.33
C ASN A 237 1.28 15.18 -18.24
N GLY A 238 2.06 14.23 -17.70
CA GLY A 238 1.64 13.26 -16.70
C GLY A 238 0.75 12.14 -17.23
N MET A 239 0.53 12.03 -18.54
CA MET A 239 -0.16 10.89 -19.15
C MET A 239 0.76 9.68 -19.25
N LEU A 240 0.18 8.49 -19.26
CA LEU A 240 0.91 7.24 -19.38
C LEU A 240 0.95 6.78 -20.84
N ASP A 241 2.03 6.11 -21.21
CA ASP A 241 2.08 5.32 -22.46
C ASP A 241 1.30 4.00 -22.33
N ALA A 242 1.37 3.12 -23.34
CA ALA A 242 0.68 1.83 -23.30
C ALA A 242 1.22 0.86 -22.23
N GLY A 243 2.40 1.17 -21.67
CA GLY A 243 3.11 0.35 -20.70
C GLY A 243 3.53 -1.02 -21.24
N LYS A 244 4.31 -1.71 -20.45
CA LYS A 244 4.75 -3.10 -20.72
C LYS A 244 4.84 -3.90 -19.44
N THR A 245 4.82 -5.22 -19.55
CA THR A 245 5.10 -6.10 -18.42
C THR A 245 6.54 -5.84 -17.94
N PHE A 246 6.68 -5.48 -16.67
CA PHE A 246 7.97 -5.30 -16.01
C PHE A 246 8.43 -6.61 -15.37
N PHE A 247 7.49 -7.31 -14.70
CA PHE A 247 7.76 -8.58 -14.06
C PHE A 247 6.55 -9.50 -14.19
N ASP A 248 6.80 -10.77 -14.51
CA ASP A 248 5.78 -11.81 -14.63
C ASP A 248 5.88 -12.77 -13.45
N ALA A 249 4.87 -12.77 -12.59
CA ALA A 249 4.84 -13.59 -11.39
C ALA A 249 4.11 -14.94 -11.57
N ARG A 250 3.64 -15.31 -12.78
CA ARG A 250 2.88 -16.56 -13.03
C ARG A 250 3.59 -17.81 -12.52
N ASN A 251 4.89 -17.92 -12.76
CA ASN A 251 5.68 -19.06 -12.29
C ASN A 251 5.80 -19.14 -10.76
N LEU A 252 5.71 -18.02 -10.06
CA LEU A 252 5.72 -17.95 -8.61
C LEU A 252 4.33 -18.23 -8.05
N SER A 253 3.28 -17.65 -8.63
CA SER A 253 1.87 -17.86 -8.24
C SER A 253 1.43 -19.31 -8.35
N ALA A 254 1.97 -20.05 -9.31
CA ALA A 254 1.74 -21.51 -9.42
C ALA A 254 2.30 -22.32 -8.22
N LYS A 255 3.23 -21.74 -7.45
CA LYS A 255 3.94 -22.44 -6.36
C LYS A 255 3.67 -21.87 -4.99
N ARG A 256 3.18 -20.63 -4.90
CA ARG A 256 3.04 -19.89 -3.65
C ARG A 256 1.75 -19.09 -3.64
N LYS A 257 1.18 -18.91 -2.45
CA LYS A 257 -0.02 -18.08 -2.25
C LYS A 257 0.32 -16.59 -2.35
N GLY A 258 -0.65 -15.81 -2.81
CA GLY A 258 -0.57 -14.37 -3.00
C GLY A 258 -0.49 -14.00 -4.47
N ASN A 259 -0.96 -12.80 -4.79
CA ASN A 259 -0.84 -12.17 -6.11
C ASN A 259 -0.05 -10.86 -5.95
N PRO A 260 0.48 -10.28 -7.02
CA PRO A 260 1.01 -8.92 -6.97
C PRO A 260 -0.03 -7.95 -6.38
N ASP A 261 0.38 -7.17 -5.38
CA ASP A 261 -0.50 -6.29 -4.61
C ASP A 261 0.23 -4.95 -4.38
N GLY A 262 0.38 -4.44 -3.17
CA GLY A 262 1.09 -3.20 -2.91
C GLY A 262 2.59 -3.25 -3.24
N LEU A 263 3.22 -2.11 -3.44
CA LEU A 263 4.65 -2.03 -3.74
C LEU A 263 5.30 -0.73 -3.27
N ALA A 264 6.61 -0.78 -3.00
CA ALA A 264 7.46 0.34 -2.71
C ALA A 264 8.73 0.30 -3.56
N VAL A 265 9.35 1.45 -3.79
CA VAL A 265 10.57 1.58 -4.60
C VAL A 265 11.69 2.18 -3.73
N ASP A 266 12.93 1.68 -3.86
CA ASP A 266 14.07 2.26 -3.16
C ASP A 266 14.70 3.39 -3.97
N THR A 267 15.64 4.13 -3.36
CA THR A 267 16.37 5.25 -3.99
C THR A 267 17.17 4.86 -5.24
N LYS A 268 17.40 3.56 -5.47
CA LYS A 268 18.12 3.02 -6.63
C LYS A 268 17.18 2.48 -7.71
N GLY A 269 15.85 2.54 -7.47
CA GLY A 269 14.84 2.04 -8.39
C GLY A 269 14.56 0.54 -8.26
N ASN A 270 15.05 -0.14 -7.23
CA ASN A 270 14.65 -1.52 -6.97
C ASN A 270 13.23 -1.56 -6.36
N LEU A 271 12.45 -2.54 -6.78
CA LEU A 271 11.07 -2.71 -6.32
C LEU A 271 11.02 -3.72 -5.18
N PHE A 272 10.26 -3.38 -4.16
CA PHE A 272 9.78 -4.24 -3.10
C PHE A 272 8.27 -4.42 -3.33
N ALA A 273 7.92 -5.42 -4.13
CA ALA A 273 6.53 -5.64 -4.57
C ALA A 273 5.95 -6.85 -3.85
N THR A 274 4.83 -6.66 -3.17
CA THR A 274 4.15 -7.79 -2.55
C THR A 274 3.62 -8.73 -3.63
N GLY A 275 3.54 -10.03 -3.30
CA GLY A 275 3.19 -11.03 -4.29
C GLY A 275 3.30 -12.46 -3.75
N PRO A 276 3.48 -13.44 -4.63
CA PRO A 276 3.52 -14.85 -4.25
C PRO A 276 4.61 -15.17 -3.23
N GLY A 277 4.21 -15.44 -2.00
CA GLY A 277 5.08 -15.84 -0.88
C GLY A 277 5.46 -14.71 0.08
N GLY A 278 5.24 -13.43 -0.27
CA GLY A 278 5.60 -12.28 0.56
C GLY A 278 5.96 -11.04 -0.25
N VAL A 279 7.14 -10.47 -0.07
CA VAL A 279 7.61 -9.31 -0.83
C VAL A 279 8.72 -9.73 -1.80
N LEU A 280 8.46 -9.61 -3.08
CA LEU A 280 9.42 -9.83 -4.16
C LEU A 280 10.40 -8.66 -4.20
N VAL A 281 11.70 -8.95 -4.16
CA VAL A 281 12.76 -7.95 -4.32
C VAL A 281 13.26 -8.02 -5.75
N ILE A 282 12.98 -6.97 -6.51
CA ILE A 282 13.22 -6.94 -7.97
C ILE A 282 14.13 -5.75 -8.27
N ALA A 283 15.24 -6.01 -8.96
CA ALA A 283 16.15 -4.94 -9.39
C ALA A 283 15.48 -3.99 -10.41
N ALA A 284 16.02 -2.80 -10.57
CA ALA A 284 15.51 -1.78 -11.50
C ALA A 284 15.44 -2.23 -12.98
N ASP A 285 16.18 -3.30 -13.34
CA ASP A 285 16.15 -3.93 -14.66
C ASP A 285 15.13 -5.06 -14.82
N GLY A 286 14.43 -5.43 -13.72
CA GLY A 286 13.45 -6.53 -13.68
C GLY A 286 14.00 -7.86 -13.17
N THR A 287 15.28 -7.95 -12.79
CA THR A 287 15.87 -9.16 -12.23
C THR A 287 15.30 -9.48 -10.85
N HIS A 288 14.75 -10.68 -10.65
CA HIS A 288 14.26 -11.13 -9.33
C HIS A 288 15.44 -11.52 -8.44
N LEU A 289 15.75 -10.67 -7.46
CA LEU A 289 16.87 -10.86 -6.55
C LEU A 289 16.55 -11.85 -5.43
N GLY A 290 15.29 -11.92 -5.01
CA GLY A 290 14.85 -12.80 -3.93
C GLY A 290 13.47 -12.42 -3.40
N THR A 291 13.06 -13.07 -2.31
CA THR A 291 11.73 -12.84 -1.70
C THR A 291 11.84 -12.75 -0.19
N ILE A 292 11.25 -11.74 0.41
CA ILE A 292 11.03 -11.66 1.86
C ILE A 292 9.77 -12.49 2.15
N LEU A 293 9.99 -13.73 2.60
CA LEU A 293 8.91 -14.70 2.85
C LEU A 293 8.34 -14.48 4.24
N THR A 294 7.21 -13.81 4.35
CA THR A 294 6.54 -13.53 5.63
C THR A 294 5.82 -14.74 6.22
N GLY A 295 5.54 -15.76 5.39
CA GLY A 295 4.70 -16.90 5.75
C GLY A 295 3.20 -16.61 5.70
N GLN A 296 2.81 -15.38 5.36
CA GLN A 296 1.44 -14.89 5.21
C GLN A 296 1.24 -14.29 3.82
N LYS A 297 -0.01 -14.08 3.42
CA LYS A 297 -0.31 -13.20 2.30
C LYS A 297 0.11 -11.78 2.70
N THR A 298 0.97 -11.16 1.93
CA THR A 298 1.44 -9.80 2.19
C THR A 298 0.77 -8.88 1.20
N ALA A 299 -0.02 -7.96 1.72
CA ALA A 299 -0.86 -7.10 0.91
C ALA A 299 -0.10 -5.85 0.43
N ASN A 300 0.61 -5.16 1.34
CA ASN A 300 1.30 -3.93 0.98
C ASN A 300 2.59 -3.73 1.78
N CYS A 301 3.42 -2.77 1.39
CA CYS A 301 4.63 -2.42 2.12
C CYS A 301 5.00 -0.94 1.89
N CYS A 302 5.68 -0.36 2.87
CA CYS A 302 6.25 0.97 2.74
C CYS A 302 7.59 1.09 3.48
N PHE A 303 8.41 2.04 3.07
CA PHE A 303 9.59 2.43 3.82
C PHE A 303 9.22 3.37 4.97
N GLY A 304 9.98 3.31 6.06
CA GLY A 304 9.77 4.21 7.20
C GLY A 304 10.98 4.32 8.11
N GLU A 305 10.80 4.96 9.26
CA GLU A 305 11.85 5.31 10.23
C GLU A 305 12.94 6.19 9.57
N ASP A 306 14.19 5.71 9.53
CA ASP A 306 15.32 6.36 8.85
C ASP A 306 15.36 6.04 7.33
N GLY A 307 14.26 5.59 6.75
CA GLY A 307 14.12 5.14 5.37
C GLY A 307 14.63 3.72 5.11
N ARG A 308 15.19 3.03 6.11
CA ARG A 308 15.78 1.69 5.97
C ARG A 308 14.97 0.60 6.63
N SER A 309 13.81 0.88 7.13
CA SER A 309 12.85 -0.12 7.58
C SER A 309 11.78 -0.32 6.51
N LEU A 310 11.58 -1.55 6.08
CA LEU A 310 10.42 -1.92 5.27
C LEU A 310 9.36 -2.48 6.20
N PHE A 311 8.25 -1.77 6.30
CA PHE A 311 7.04 -2.23 6.97
C PHE A 311 6.20 -3.01 5.98
N MET A 312 5.58 -4.09 6.44
CA MET A 312 4.78 -5.00 5.60
C MET A 312 3.47 -5.30 6.31
N THR A 313 2.36 -5.04 5.64
CA THR A 313 1.03 -5.48 6.05
C THR A 313 0.82 -6.90 5.54
N ALA A 314 0.85 -7.87 6.45
CA ALA A 314 0.88 -9.29 6.12
C ALA A 314 -0.32 -10.01 6.76
N ASP A 315 -1.49 -9.93 6.11
CA ASP A 315 -2.77 -10.48 6.55
C ASP A 315 -3.14 -9.89 7.95
N MET A 316 -3.09 -10.72 8.99
CA MET A 316 -3.37 -10.29 10.37
C MET A 316 -2.18 -9.67 11.11
N HIS A 317 -1.03 -9.53 10.46
CA HIS A 317 0.23 -9.07 11.06
C HIS A 317 0.71 -7.75 10.46
N LEU A 318 1.31 -6.91 11.31
CA LEU A 318 2.23 -5.87 10.90
C LEU A 318 3.65 -6.38 11.12
N CYS A 319 4.44 -6.44 10.07
CA CYS A 319 5.82 -6.92 10.10
C CYS A 319 6.79 -5.79 9.72
N ARG A 320 8.07 -5.94 10.13
CA ARG A 320 9.16 -5.06 9.74
C ARG A 320 10.42 -5.88 9.43
N ILE A 321 11.21 -5.41 8.47
CA ILE A 321 12.56 -5.88 8.23
C ILE A 321 13.50 -4.68 8.03
N ARG A 322 14.73 -4.76 8.60
CA ARG A 322 15.77 -3.73 8.38
C ARG A 322 16.50 -4.03 7.08
N LEU A 323 16.69 -3.00 6.27
CA LEU A 323 17.36 -3.05 4.98
C LEU A 323 18.69 -2.28 5.03
N THR A 324 19.55 -2.54 4.04
CA THR A 324 20.79 -1.80 3.79
C THR A 324 20.59 -0.71 2.73
N THR A 325 19.52 -0.81 1.95
CA THR A 325 19.04 0.27 1.06
C THR A 325 18.00 1.14 1.77
N SER A 326 17.62 2.26 1.18
CA SER A 326 16.59 3.17 1.71
C SER A 326 15.50 3.46 0.68
N GLY A 327 14.28 3.70 1.14
CA GLY A 327 13.20 4.27 0.36
C GLY A 327 13.50 5.69 -0.10
N TRP A 328 12.76 6.17 -1.10
CA TRP A 328 12.86 7.53 -1.62
C TRP A 328 11.62 8.36 -1.24
#